data_fefe15d458052043f6ffed00924f54c2
#
_entry.id   fefe15d458052043f6ffed00924f54c2
#
_cell.length_a   1.000
_cell.length_b   1.000
_cell.length_c   1.000
_cell.angle_alpha   90.00
_cell.angle_beta   90.00
_cell.angle_gamma   90.00
#
_symmetry.space_group_name_H-M   'P 1'
#
loop_
_entity.id
_entity.type
_entity.pdbx_description
1 polymer ?
#
loop_
_entity_poly.entity_id
_entity_poly.type
_entity_poly.pdbx_seq_one_letter_code
_entity_poly.pdbx_strand_id
1 'polypeptide(L)'
;MSITVEHLTKSYKIKNRSVIDNTVKHLVIPKYSFTPAVNDISFTIQTGDIVGFIGANGAGKSTTIKMLTGILTPDKGIISINGLTFKKNRKEIMRKIGVVFGQRSVLCWDIPVIESFKLFKDMYRIPENIYRENTVSYTHLRAHETRGNL
;
A
#
# COMPACT_ATOMS: atom_id res chain seq x y z
N MET A 1 -5.60 -2.20 -16.19
CA MET A 1 -4.55 -1.28 -15.64
C MET A 1 -3.23 -2.01 -15.72
N SER A 2 -2.25 -1.48 -16.44
CA SER A 2 -0.91 -2.09 -16.53
C SER A 2 0.03 -1.49 -15.50
N ILE A 3 0.93 -2.33 -14.95
CA ILE A 3 1.97 -1.90 -14.00
C ILE A 3 3.31 -2.38 -14.54
N THR A 4 4.27 -1.49 -14.68
CA THR A 4 5.64 -1.82 -15.06
C THR A 4 6.59 -1.42 -13.92
N VAL A 5 7.44 -2.31 -13.54
CA VAL A 5 8.44 -2.14 -12.48
C VAL A 5 9.82 -2.42 -13.08
N GLU A 6 10.74 -1.49 -12.90
CA GLU A 6 12.10 -1.57 -13.44
C GLU A 6 13.11 -1.32 -12.33
N HIS A 7 14.02 -2.27 -12.11
CA HIS A 7 15.16 -2.19 -11.20
C HIS A 7 14.80 -1.71 -9.78
N LEU A 8 13.65 -2.18 -9.25
CA LEU A 8 13.13 -1.73 -7.98
C LEU A 8 13.99 -2.22 -6.81
N THR A 9 14.48 -1.27 -6.02
CA THR A 9 15.33 -1.55 -4.86
C THR A 9 14.85 -0.76 -3.64
N LYS A 10 14.84 -1.42 -2.47
CA LYS A 10 14.54 -0.80 -1.18
C LYS A 10 15.35 -1.40 -0.06
N SER A 11 16.01 -0.55 0.72
CA SER A 11 16.73 -0.93 1.93
C SER A 11 16.21 -0.15 3.13
N TYR A 12 16.23 -0.76 4.30
CA TYR A 12 15.89 -0.11 5.57
C TYR A 12 17.15 0.18 6.37
N LYS A 13 17.23 1.40 6.88
CA LYS A 13 18.28 1.83 7.78
C LYS A 13 17.93 1.37 9.20
N ILE A 14 18.74 0.47 9.75
CA ILE A 14 18.59 -0.06 11.10
C ILE A 14 19.66 0.56 11.99
N LYS A 15 19.26 1.12 13.13
CA LYS A 15 20.19 1.60 14.15
C LYS A 15 20.70 0.41 14.95
N ASN A 16 21.98 0.08 14.82
CA ASN A 16 22.61 -0.91 15.68
C ASN A 16 22.79 -0.33 17.07
N ARG A 17 22.44 -1.08 18.12
CA ARG A 17 22.83 -0.73 19.47
C ARG A 17 24.37 -0.79 19.52
N SER A 18 25.01 0.36 19.71
CA SER A 18 26.44 0.39 19.98
C SER A 18 26.70 -0.35 21.30
N VAL A 19 27.58 -1.34 21.26
CA VAL A 19 28.21 -1.87 22.48
C VAL A 19 28.97 -0.69 23.06
N ILE A 20 28.69 -0.32 24.29
CA ILE A 20 29.39 0.74 25.02
C ILE A 20 30.79 0.19 25.31
N ASP A 21 31.76 0.66 24.58
CA ASP A 21 33.17 0.49 24.96
C ASP A 21 33.42 1.43 26.15
N ASN A 22 33.73 0.85 27.31
CA ASN A 22 33.85 1.53 28.60
C ASN A 22 35.03 2.51 28.69
N THR A 23 35.75 2.75 27.59
CA THR A 23 37.00 3.51 27.62
C THR A 23 36.87 4.99 27.22
N VAL A 24 35.76 5.40 26.60
CA VAL A 24 35.57 6.82 26.22
C VAL A 24 34.17 7.26 26.61
N LYS A 25 34.08 7.99 27.70
CA LYS A 25 32.86 8.65 28.17
C LYS A 25 32.38 9.68 27.11
N HIS A 26 31.14 9.54 26.67
CA HIS A 26 30.29 10.55 26.04
C HIS A 26 30.30 10.80 24.52
N LEU A 27 30.83 9.92 23.65
CA LEU A 27 30.56 10.06 22.22
C LEU A 27 29.91 8.80 21.67
N VAL A 28 28.57 8.67 21.82
CA VAL A 28 27.79 7.58 21.21
C VAL A 28 27.55 7.92 19.74
N ILE A 29 28.43 7.48 18.85
CA ILE A 29 28.19 7.57 17.41
C ILE A 29 27.28 6.40 17.02
N PRO A 30 26.02 6.66 16.61
CA PRO A 30 25.12 5.58 16.22
C PRO A 30 25.63 4.92 14.95
N LYS A 31 25.99 3.63 15.02
CA LYS A 31 26.25 2.82 13.82
C LYS A 31 24.93 2.42 13.18
N TYR A 32 24.81 2.70 11.89
CA TYR A 32 23.66 2.28 11.09
C TYR A 32 24.08 1.15 10.15
N SER A 33 23.23 0.14 10.03
CA SER A 33 23.31 -0.86 8.97
C SER A 33 22.16 -0.69 8.00
N PHE A 34 22.37 -1.05 6.74
CA PHE A 34 21.32 -1.08 5.73
C PHE A 34 20.97 -2.53 5.45
N THR A 35 19.71 -2.88 5.67
CA THR A 35 19.19 -4.21 5.36
C THR A 35 18.36 -4.13 4.09
N PRO A 36 18.74 -4.83 3.01
CA PRO A 36 17.97 -4.86 1.79
C PRO A 36 16.65 -5.60 2.03
N ALA A 37 15.55 -4.98 1.67
CA ALA A 37 14.20 -5.56 1.73
C ALA A 37 13.70 -5.96 0.34
N VAL A 38 14.09 -5.23 -0.68
CA VAL A 38 13.84 -5.53 -2.09
C VAL A 38 15.12 -5.21 -2.85
N ASN A 39 15.60 -6.14 -3.66
CA ASN A 39 16.86 -6.00 -4.37
C ASN A 39 16.68 -6.26 -5.87
N ASP A 40 16.68 -5.17 -6.64
CA ASP A 40 16.70 -5.14 -8.10
C ASP A 40 15.67 -6.05 -8.77
N ILE A 41 14.37 -5.85 -8.46
CA ILE A 41 13.29 -6.60 -9.10
C ILE A 41 12.70 -5.82 -10.27
N SER A 42 12.40 -6.54 -11.36
CA SER A 42 11.73 -6.02 -12.53
C SER A 42 10.64 -6.97 -12.98
N PHE A 43 9.45 -6.45 -13.26
CA PHE A 43 8.33 -7.23 -13.78
C PHE A 43 7.26 -6.32 -14.38
N THR A 44 6.35 -6.92 -15.16
CA THR A 44 5.20 -6.23 -15.74
C THR A 44 3.92 -7.03 -15.43
N ILE A 45 2.86 -6.30 -15.05
CA ILE A 45 1.51 -6.83 -14.86
C ILE A 45 0.63 -6.19 -15.93
N GLN A 46 -0.06 -7.00 -16.72
CA GLN A 46 -0.93 -6.53 -17.78
C GLN A 46 -2.34 -6.18 -17.27
N THR A 47 -3.09 -5.48 -18.09
CA THR A 47 -4.50 -5.20 -17.78
C THR A 47 -5.30 -6.51 -17.74
N GLY A 48 -6.01 -6.75 -16.64
CA GLY A 48 -6.82 -7.95 -16.43
C GLY A 48 -6.11 -9.08 -15.68
N ASP A 49 -4.79 -8.99 -15.47
CA ASP A 49 -4.06 -10.01 -14.71
C ASP A 49 -4.47 -10.01 -13.23
N ILE A 50 -4.47 -11.20 -12.65
CA ILE A 50 -4.52 -11.45 -11.20
C ILE A 50 -3.18 -12.03 -10.80
N VAL A 51 -2.42 -11.28 -10.00
CA VAL A 51 -1.05 -11.63 -9.64
C VAL A 51 -0.91 -11.85 -8.13
N GLY A 52 -0.32 -12.99 -7.74
CA GLY A 52 0.01 -13.33 -6.36
C GLY A 52 1.50 -13.15 -6.07
N PHE A 53 1.84 -12.47 -4.98
CA PHE A 53 3.20 -12.40 -4.44
C PHE A 53 3.42 -13.54 -3.45
N ILE A 54 4.23 -14.55 -3.82
CA ILE A 54 4.52 -15.73 -3.02
C ILE A 54 5.96 -15.67 -2.54
N GLY A 55 6.23 -16.20 -1.36
CA GLY A 55 7.60 -16.26 -0.79
C GLY A 55 7.61 -16.29 0.74
N ALA A 56 8.77 -16.56 1.33
CA ALA A 56 8.98 -16.63 2.77
C ALA A 56 8.67 -15.29 3.48
N ASN A 57 8.52 -15.35 4.82
CA ASN A 57 8.39 -14.13 5.62
C ASN A 57 9.71 -13.33 5.53
N GLY A 58 9.60 -12.01 5.34
CA GLY A 58 10.77 -11.16 5.14
C GLY A 58 11.26 -11.05 3.68
N ALA A 59 10.71 -11.81 2.73
CA ALA A 59 11.10 -11.76 1.30
C ALA A 59 10.75 -10.46 0.56
N GLY A 60 10.32 -9.41 1.24
CA GLY A 60 10.03 -8.11 0.63
C GLY A 60 8.63 -7.93 0.03
N LYS A 61 7.75 -8.94 0.10
CA LYS A 61 6.39 -8.89 -0.49
C LYS A 61 5.60 -7.65 -0.08
N SER A 62 5.45 -7.43 1.21
CA SER A 62 4.71 -6.26 1.74
C SER A 62 5.41 -4.94 1.43
N THR A 63 6.74 -4.92 1.35
CA THR A 63 7.52 -3.75 0.95
C THR A 63 7.27 -3.42 -0.51
N THR A 64 7.26 -4.43 -1.39
CA THR A 64 6.94 -4.27 -2.81
C THR A 64 5.53 -3.73 -3.00
N ILE A 65 4.51 -4.31 -2.34
CA ILE A 65 3.13 -3.83 -2.41
C ILE A 65 3.03 -2.37 -1.94
N LYS A 66 3.69 -2.00 -0.84
CA LYS A 66 3.70 -0.62 -0.34
C LYS A 66 4.36 0.36 -1.33
N MET A 67 5.35 -0.09 -2.11
CA MET A 67 5.94 0.73 -3.17
C MET A 67 5.02 0.83 -4.39
N LEU A 68 4.38 -0.27 -4.81
CA LEU A 68 3.40 -0.28 -5.91
C LEU A 68 2.20 0.63 -5.63
N THR A 69 1.81 0.76 -4.37
CA THR A 69 0.69 1.60 -3.94
C THR A 69 1.11 3.04 -3.60
N GLY A 70 2.39 3.39 -3.77
CA GLY A 70 2.91 4.73 -3.49
C GLY A 70 2.94 5.12 -2.00
N ILE A 71 2.70 4.17 -1.08
CA ILE A 71 2.85 4.39 0.37
C ILE A 71 4.32 4.51 0.74
N LEU A 72 5.17 3.74 0.06
CA LEU A 72 6.61 3.73 0.26
C LEU A 72 7.32 4.16 -1.02
N THR A 73 8.31 5.05 -0.89
CA THR A 73 9.15 5.45 -2.02
C THR A 73 10.33 4.49 -2.17
N PRO A 74 10.59 3.95 -3.35
CA PRO A 74 11.78 3.13 -3.63
C PRO A 74 13.07 3.95 -3.50
N ASP A 75 14.17 3.29 -3.19
CA ASP A 75 15.49 3.92 -3.17
C ASP A 75 16.07 4.01 -4.59
N LYS A 76 15.79 2.99 -5.42
CA LYS A 76 16.13 2.95 -6.84
C LYS A 76 15.01 2.29 -7.64
N GLY A 77 15.05 2.51 -8.95
CA GLY A 77 14.08 1.95 -9.89
C GLY A 77 12.87 2.84 -10.13
N ILE A 78 12.01 2.38 -11.01
CA ILE A 78 10.83 3.11 -11.48
C ILE A 78 9.61 2.20 -11.38
N ILE A 79 8.51 2.79 -10.93
CA ILE A 79 7.18 2.16 -10.98
C ILE A 79 6.31 3.03 -11.89
N SER A 80 5.79 2.43 -12.94
CA SER A 80 4.87 3.06 -13.89
C SER A 80 3.52 2.35 -13.86
N ILE A 81 2.45 3.10 -13.72
CA ILE A 81 1.07 2.62 -13.75
C ILE A 81 0.34 3.31 -14.89
N ASN A 82 -0.05 2.54 -15.92
CA ASN A 82 -0.59 3.07 -17.17
C ASN A 82 0.28 4.18 -17.77
N GLY A 83 1.61 4.02 -17.75
CA GLY A 83 2.57 5.02 -18.23
C GLY A 83 2.81 6.21 -17.30
N LEU A 84 2.10 6.30 -16.17
CA LEU A 84 2.24 7.36 -15.19
C LEU A 84 3.17 6.93 -14.05
N THR A 85 4.04 7.83 -13.57
CA THR A 85 4.95 7.58 -12.46
C THR A 85 4.54 8.35 -11.21
N PHE A 86 4.76 7.78 -10.02
CA PHE A 86 4.44 8.46 -8.74
C PHE A 86 5.20 9.78 -8.55
N LYS A 87 6.37 9.92 -9.15
CA LYS A 87 7.17 11.15 -9.06
C LYS A 87 6.46 12.37 -9.68
N LYS A 88 5.75 12.15 -10.79
CA LYS A 88 5.08 13.24 -11.55
C LYS A 88 3.56 13.25 -11.34
N ASN A 89 2.93 12.10 -11.23
CA ASN A 89 1.48 11.93 -11.36
C ASN A 89 0.83 11.29 -10.12
N ARG A 90 1.40 11.50 -8.91
CA ARG A 90 0.96 10.84 -7.68
C ARG A 90 -0.55 10.94 -7.45
N LYS A 91 -1.12 12.15 -7.54
CA LYS A 91 -2.56 12.37 -7.28
C LYS A 91 -3.45 11.62 -8.28
N GLU A 92 -3.04 11.56 -9.54
CA GLU A 92 -3.79 10.88 -10.58
C GLU A 92 -3.77 9.36 -10.40
N ILE A 93 -2.60 8.80 -10.09
CA ILE A 93 -2.44 7.38 -9.80
C ILE A 93 -3.26 6.99 -8.58
N MET A 94 -3.15 7.73 -7.47
CA MET A 94 -3.86 7.43 -6.21
C MET A 94 -5.39 7.42 -6.36
N ARG A 95 -5.96 8.12 -7.32
CA ARG A 95 -7.40 8.07 -7.63
C ARG A 95 -7.82 6.84 -8.42
N LYS A 96 -6.88 6.19 -9.10
CA LYS A 96 -7.13 5.03 -9.97
C LYS A 96 -6.85 3.69 -9.29
N ILE A 97 -6.23 3.70 -8.11
CA ILE A 97 -5.88 2.49 -7.36
C ILE A 97 -6.65 2.42 -6.06
N GLY A 98 -7.15 1.25 -5.72
CA GLY A 98 -7.67 0.91 -4.40
C GLY A 98 -6.72 -0.06 -3.71
N VAL A 99 -6.56 0.08 -2.39
CA VAL A 99 -5.69 -0.77 -1.59
C VAL A 99 -6.42 -1.26 -0.35
N VAL A 100 -6.41 -2.56 -0.13
CA VAL A 100 -6.94 -3.18 1.08
C VAL A 100 -5.80 -3.89 1.79
N PHE A 101 -5.51 -3.47 3.02
CA PHE A 101 -4.51 -4.11 3.86
C PHE A 101 -5.17 -4.97 4.92
N GLY A 102 -4.99 -6.29 4.81
CA GLY A 102 -5.21 -7.31 5.82
C GLY A 102 -6.36 -7.05 6.79
N GLN A 103 -6.10 -7.14 8.08
CA GLN A 103 -7.11 -7.13 9.16
C GLN A 103 -7.66 -5.73 9.54
N ARG A 104 -7.35 -4.68 8.79
CA ARG A 104 -7.85 -3.34 9.11
C ARG A 104 -9.07 -3.02 8.27
N SER A 105 -10.16 -2.67 8.93
CA SER A 105 -11.32 -2.09 8.25
C SER A 105 -10.89 -0.81 7.51
N VAL A 106 -11.32 -0.68 6.27
CA VAL A 106 -11.16 0.57 5.49
C VAL A 106 -12.17 1.62 5.97
N LEU A 107 -13.25 1.17 6.62
CA LEU A 107 -14.27 2.06 7.16
C LEU A 107 -13.79 2.76 8.43
N CYS A 108 -14.14 4.01 8.59
CA CYS A 108 -13.85 4.77 9.81
C CYS A 108 -14.69 4.25 10.97
N TRP A 109 -14.05 3.96 12.11
CA TRP A 109 -14.69 3.34 13.28
C TRP A 109 -15.66 4.27 14.00
N ASP A 110 -15.36 5.57 13.99
CA ASP A 110 -16.04 6.59 14.80
C ASP A 110 -17.22 7.25 14.09
N ILE A 111 -17.49 6.85 12.85
CA ILE A 111 -18.59 7.42 12.05
C ILE A 111 -19.45 6.32 11.43
N PRO A 112 -20.74 6.58 11.17
CA PRO A 112 -21.61 5.65 10.47
C PRO A 112 -21.01 5.22 9.11
N VAL A 113 -21.25 3.98 8.70
CA VAL A 113 -20.74 3.41 7.45
C VAL A 113 -21.10 4.29 6.24
N ILE A 114 -22.30 4.86 6.23
CA ILE A 114 -22.78 5.74 5.16
C ILE A 114 -21.92 7.01 5.04
N GLU A 115 -21.45 7.56 6.16
CA GLU A 115 -20.57 8.73 6.14
C GLU A 115 -19.17 8.37 5.65
N SER A 116 -18.67 7.18 5.98
CA SER A 116 -17.43 6.65 5.39
C SER A 116 -17.55 6.51 3.87
N PHE A 117 -18.69 6.06 3.36
CA PHE A 117 -18.94 5.96 1.92
C PHE A 117 -19.02 7.33 1.25
N LYS A 118 -19.64 8.32 1.88
CA LYS A 118 -19.67 9.70 1.38
C LYS A 118 -18.23 10.28 1.30
N LEU A 119 -17.44 10.05 2.34
CA LEU A 119 -16.03 10.46 2.34
C LEU A 119 -15.26 9.85 1.16
N PHE A 120 -15.42 8.54 0.92
CA PHE A 120 -14.77 7.89 -0.23
C PHE A 120 -15.30 8.41 -1.56
N LYS A 121 -16.61 8.64 -1.69
CA LYS A 121 -17.20 9.27 -2.88
C LYS A 121 -16.47 10.57 -3.23
N ASP A 122 -16.28 11.45 -2.24
CA ASP A 122 -15.65 12.75 -2.44
C ASP A 122 -14.14 12.62 -2.72
N MET A 123 -13.43 11.74 -1.99
CA MET A 123 -12.00 11.48 -2.20
C MET A 123 -11.70 10.95 -3.61
N TYR A 124 -12.51 10.02 -4.10
CA TYR A 124 -12.32 9.37 -5.40
C TYR A 124 -13.11 10.06 -6.52
N ARG A 125 -13.90 11.10 -6.21
CA ARG A 125 -14.78 11.82 -7.15
C ARG A 125 -15.73 10.88 -7.89
N ILE A 126 -16.37 9.98 -7.14
CA ILE A 126 -17.32 9.02 -7.68
C ILE A 126 -18.61 9.74 -8.06
N PRO A 127 -19.12 9.59 -9.30
CA PRO A 127 -20.40 10.15 -9.71
C PRO A 127 -21.56 9.68 -8.83
N GLU A 128 -22.55 10.55 -8.61
CA GLU A 128 -23.66 10.29 -7.71
C GLU A 128 -24.48 9.04 -8.08
N ASN A 129 -24.70 8.79 -9.36
CA ASN A 129 -25.41 7.63 -9.86
C ASN A 129 -24.69 6.32 -9.48
N ILE A 130 -23.37 6.26 -9.68
CA ILE A 130 -22.54 5.08 -9.32
C ILE A 130 -22.49 4.91 -7.79
N TYR A 131 -22.40 6.02 -7.04
CA TYR A 131 -22.41 5.98 -5.59
C TYR A 131 -23.71 5.37 -5.04
N ARG A 132 -24.87 5.80 -5.54
CA ARG A 132 -26.17 5.28 -5.11
C ARG A 132 -26.33 3.80 -5.44
N GLU A 133 -25.99 3.37 -6.64
CA GLU A 133 -26.07 1.98 -7.07
C GLU A 133 -25.24 1.07 -6.16
N ASN A 134 -23.98 1.43 -5.91
CA ASN A 134 -23.08 0.65 -5.05
C ASN A 134 -23.55 0.64 -3.59
N THR A 135 -24.09 1.75 -3.08
CA THR A 135 -24.57 1.82 -1.69
C THR A 135 -25.80 0.94 -1.48
N VAL A 136 -26.72 0.90 -2.44
CA VAL A 136 -27.89 0.01 -2.39
C VAL A 136 -27.45 -1.45 -2.43
N SER A 137 -26.57 -1.81 -3.33
CA SER A 137 -26.01 -3.18 -3.43
C SER A 137 -25.38 -3.64 -2.10
N TYR A 138 -24.60 -2.77 -1.45
CA TYR A 138 -23.96 -3.10 -0.17
C TYR A 138 -24.98 -3.32 0.96
N THR A 139 -26.03 -2.51 1.05
CA THR A 139 -27.08 -2.68 2.05
C THR A 139 -27.86 -3.98 1.88
N HIS A 140 -28.09 -4.40 0.64
CA HIS A 140 -28.74 -5.69 0.36
C HIS A 140 -27.83 -6.88 0.74
N LEU A 141 -26.56 -6.86 0.43
CA LEU A 141 -25.62 -7.92 0.79
C LEU A 141 -25.55 -8.12 2.32
N ARG A 142 -25.50 -7.04 3.09
CA ARG A 142 -25.44 -7.13 4.55
C ARG A 142 -26.76 -7.58 5.20
N ALA A 143 -27.89 -7.29 4.60
CA ALA A 143 -29.19 -7.78 5.08
C ALA A 143 -29.32 -9.32 4.97
N HIS A 144 -28.61 -9.94 4.03
CA HIS A 144 -28.55 -11.39 3.91
C HIS A 144 -27.60 -12.05 4.91
N GLU A 145 -26.48 -11.43 5.25
CA GLU A 145 -25.53 -11.98 6.24
C GLU A 145 -26.09 -11.97 7.67
N THR A 146 -26.89 -10.97 8.04
CA THR A 146 -27.50 -10.89 9.37
C THR A 146 -28.66 -11.87 9.56
N ARG A 147 -29.27 -12.41 8.50
CA ARG A 147 -30.31 -13.45 8.57
C ARG A 147 -29.76 -14.87 8.66
N GLY A 148 -28.49 -15.10 8.36
CA GLY A 148 -27.87 -16.42 8.40
C GLY A 148 -27.23 -16.80 9.74
N ASN A 149 -27.22 -15.90 10.75
CA ASN A 149 -26.58 -16.11 12.06
C ASN A 149 -27.56 -16.01 13.25
N LEU A 150 -28.83 -16.36 13.04
CA LEU A 150 -29.83 -16.55 14.10
C LEU A 150 -30.27 -18.02 14.16
#